data_67cf9a5636ff78cc790804bef8cceb52
#
_entry.id   67cf9a5636ff78cc790804bef8cceb52
#
_cell.length_a   1.000
_cell.length_b   1.000
_cell.length_c   1.000
_cell.angle_alpha   90.00
_cell.angle_beta   90.00
_cell.angle_gamma   90.00
#
_symmetry.space_group_name_H-M   'P 1'
#
loop_
_entity.id
_entity.type
_entity.pdbx_description
1 polymer ?
#
loop_
_entity_poly.entity_id
_entity_poly.type
_entity_poly.pdbx_seq_one_letter_code
_entity_poly.pdbx_strand_id
1 'polypeptide(L)'
;DTPQGRLKTEAMLRSFSKMKYDAVAFGENEKVFPRNYLYPLVKENKTPVLCAASEKRRSLSITRSDIKLNIGVDPAARHEGNLNLLLSDKPVSEAKLINGWDVIITSSGEELEEPLENNETIIAAGYPKGKNLGILKLRIGINGKVMGHDHRWQPLGKEIKEDPLVRDILNDYDSKVARLLREAERPLAGATYSGVKKCAECHQPFEESWKDTRHAGAFQTLEKAGKSSDPECIKCHSVGFGEKGGFYSIETTPDLANVQCEECHGLDRGHLDDFSKPMRPVTEKVCLKCHTEEHSPDFDYPVYLEKIKH
;
A
#
# COMPACT_ATOMS: atom_id res chain seq x y z
N ASP A 1 1.48 -14.35 -1.74
CA ASP A 1 0.53 -14.91 -0.78
C ASP A 1 1.25 -15.11 0.57
N THR A 2 1.01 -14.20 1.51
CA THR A 2 1.57 -14.22 2.87
C THR A 2 0.43 -14.23 3.89
N PRO A 3 0.65 -14.72 5.13
CA PRO A 3 -0.36 -14.67 6.18
C PRO A 3 -0.91 -13.25 6.42
N GLN A 4 -0.06 -12.23 6.47
CA GLN A 4 -0.47 -10.84 6.61
C GLN A 4 -1.23 -10.34 5.37
N GLY A 5 -0.79 -10.69 4.15
CA GLY A 5 -1.49 -10.36 2.91
C GLY A 5 -2.90 -10.94 2.88
N ARG A 6 -3.12 -12.14 3.42
CA ARG A 6 -4.46 -12.71 3.57
C ARG A 6 -5.34 -11.90 4.52
N LEU A 7 -4.82 -11.52 5.68
CA LEU A 7 -5.55 -10.67 6.63
C LEU A 7 -5.92 -9.32 6.01
N LYS A 8 -4.99 -8.71 5.25
CA LYS A 8 -5.21 -7.46 4.53
C LYS A 8 -6.33 -7.60 3.49
N THR A 9 -6.32 -8.67 2.70
CA THR A 9 -7.36 -8.96 1.71
C THR A 9 -8.73 -9.15 2.36
N GLU A 10 -8.82 -9.88 3.47
CA GLU A 10 -10.06 -10.04 4.23
C GLU A 10 -10.59 -8.69 4.70
N ALA A 11 -9.74 -7.87 5.33
CA ALA A 11 -10.11 -6.55 5.81
C ALA A 11 -10.59 -5.62 4.67
N MET A 12 -9.94 -5.64 3.52
CA MET A 12 -10.35 -4.87 2.34
C MET A 12 -11.72 -5.30 1.83
N LEU A 13 -11.97 -6.61 1.65
CA LEU A 13 -13.26 -7.11 1.17
C LEU A 13 -14.40 -6.78 2.13
N ARG A 14 -14.17 -6.91 3.44
CA ARG A 14 -15.12 -6.49 4.49
C ARG A 14 -15.42 -4.99 4.41
N SER A 15 -14.39 -4.18 4.22
CA SER A 15 -14.52 -2.72 4.10
C SER A 15 -15.31 -2.33 2.86
N PHE A 16 -15.02 -2.88 1.68
CA PHE A 16 -15.77 -2.61 0.45
C PHE A 16 -17.24 -2.98 0.58
N SER A 17 -17.56 -4.09 1.24
CA SER A 17 -18.93 -4.49 1.54
C SER A 17 -19.63 -3.47 2.44
N LYS A 18 -18.98 -3.01 3.52
CA LYS A 18 -19.54 -2.01 4.45
C LYS A 18 -19.74 -0.64 3.80
N MET A 19 -18.79 -0.23 2.94
CA MET A 19 -18.89 1.00 2.16
C MET A 19 -19.92 0.91 1.02
N LYS A 20 -20.53 -0.26 0.80
CA LYS A 20 -21.56 -0.50 -0.22
C LYS A 20 -21.08 -0.17 -1.64
N TYR A 21 -19.88 -0.62 -2.00
CA TYR A 21 -19.40 -0.53 -3.36
C TYR A 21 -20.34 -1.24 -4.33
N ASP A 22 -20.66 -0.63 -5.46
CA ASP A 22 -21.45 -1.26 -6.53
C ASP A 22 -20.61 -2.25 -7.34
N ALA A 23 -19.31 -2.01 -7.50
CA ALA A 23 -18.37 -2.92 -8.17
C ALA A 23 -16.94 -2.74 -7.63
N VAL A 24 -16.20 -3.84 -7.60
CA VAL A 24 -14.76 -3.89 -7.31
C VAL A 24 -14.10 -4.76 -8.37
N ALA A 25 -13.11 -4.24 -9.09
CA ALA A 25 -12.36 -5.01 -10.07
C ALA A 25 -11.18 -5.74 -9.41
N PHE A 26 -11.01 -7.03 -9.70
CA PHE A 26 -9.78 -7.76 -9.44
C PHE A 26 -8.87 -7.68 -10.67
N GLY A 27 -7.65 -7.21 -10.45
CA GLY A 27 -6.60 -7.10 -11.46
C GLY A 27 -5.57 -8.22 -11.40
N GLU A 28 -4.37 -7.94 -11.87
CA GLU A 28 -3.26 -8.90 -11.88
C GLU A 28 -2.74 -9.21 -10.47
N ASN A 29 -2.74 -8.23 -9.57
CA ASN A 29 -2.20 -8.38 -8.22
C ASN A 29 -2.98 -9.41 -7.38
N GLU A 30 -4.27 -9.57 -7.60
CA GLU A 30 -5.10 -10.53 -6.88
C GLU A 30 -4.85 -11.96 -7.32
N LYS A 31 -4.17 -12.20 -8.45
CA LYS A 31 -3.82 -13.55 -8.94
C LYS A 31 -2.80 -14.28 -8.06
N VAL A 32 -2.09 -13.57 -7.17
CA VAL A 32 -1.17 -14.18 -6.19
C VAL A 32 -1.92 -15.06 -5.18
N PHE A 33 -3.22 -14.83 -4.98
CA PHE A 33 -4.03 -15.60 -4.05
C PHE A 33 -4.71 -16.80 -4.74
N PRO A 34 -4.66 -18.00 -4.15
CA PRO A 34 -5.38 -19.15 -4.66
C PRO A 34 -6.90 -18.90 -4.72
N ARG A 35 -7.55 -19.36 -5.79
CA ARG A 35 -9.00 -19.18 -5.98
C ARG A 35 -9.85 -19.81 -4.86
N ASN A 36 -9.40 -20.94 -4.32
CA ASN A 36 -10.06 -21.61 -3.19
C ASN A 36 -9.98 -20.81 -1.88
N TYR A 37 -9.05 -19.88 -1.75
CA TYR A 37 -9.01 -18.92 -0.66
C TYR A 37 -9.89 -17.70 -0.96
N LEU A 38 -9.72 -17.09 -2.13
CA LEU A 38 -10.27 -15.77 -2.43
C LEU A 38 -11.80 -15.79 -2.66
N TYR A 39 -12.32 -16.78 -3.41
CA TYR A 39 -13.74 -16.82 -3.75
C TYR A 39 -14.69 -17.08 -2.58
N PRO A 40 -14.38 -17.93 -1.59
CA PRO A 40 -15.17 -18.02 -0.38
C PRO A 40 -15.28 -16.68 0.37
N LEU A 41 -14.17 -15.95 0.52
CA LEU A 41 -14.16 -14.63 1.17
C LEU A 41 -15.04 -13.61 0.43
N VAL A 42 -14.96 -13.54 -0.89
CA VAL A 42 -15.81 -12.68 -1.72
C VAL A 42 -17.29 -13.01 -1.51
N LYS A 43 -17.65 -14.31 -1.47
CA LYS A 43 -19.02 -14.78 -1.27
C LYS A 43 -19.53 -14.44 0.14
N GLU A 44 -18.73 -14.72 1.15
CA GLU A 44 -19.05 -14.49 2.56
C GLU A 44 -19.30 -13.01 2.83
N ASN A 45 -18.41 -12.15 2.32
CA ASN A 45 -18.52 -10.71 2.50
C ASN A 45 -19.50 -10.04 1.53
N LYS A 46 -20.10 -10.78 0.60
CA LYS A 46 -21.02 -10.25 -0.43
C LYS A 46 -20.44 -9.07 -1.20
N THR A 47 -19.13 -9.04 -1.39
CA THR A 47 -18.46 -7.97 -2.12
C THR A 47 -18.73 -8.13 -3.61
N PRO A 48 -19.17 -7.08 -4.33
CA PRO A 48 -19.49 -7.15 -5.75
C PRO A 48 -18.23 -7.14 -6.62
N VAL A 49 -17.47 -8.23 -6.56
CA VAL A 49 -16.20 -8.39 -7.26
C VAL A 49 -16.43 -8.82 -8.71
N LEU A 50 -15.81 -8.09 -9.62
CA LEU A 50 -15.67 -8.41 -11.04
C LEU A 50 -14.26 -8.96 -11.32
N CYS A 51 -14.16 -9.92 -12.23
CA CYS A 51 -12.91 -10.56 -12.60
C CYS A 51 -12.94 -10.99 -14.08
N ALA A 52 -12.01 -10.48 -14.88
CA ALA A 52 -11.90 -10.81 -16.30
C ALA A 52 -11.68 -12.33 -16.58
N ALA A 53 -11.00 -13.01 -15.65
CA ALA A 53 -10.77 -14.46 -15.74
C ALA A 53 -12.01 -15.34 -15.43
N SER A 54 -13.16 -14.73 -15.09
CA SER A 54 -14.38 -15.45 -14.73
C SER A 54 -15.53 -15.08 -15.66
N GLU A 55 -15.99 -15.97 -16.51
CA GLU A 55 -17.12 -15.72 -17.41
C GLU A 55 -18.39 -15.19 -16.74
N LYS A 56 -18.66 -15.66 -15.52
CA LYS A 56 -19.83 -15.26 -14.73
C LYS A 56 -19.67 -13.91 -14.00
N ARG A 57 -18.48 -13.31 -14.02
CA ARG A 57 -18.15 -12.09 -13.24
C ARG A 57 -17.39 -11.05 -14.07
N ARG A 58 -17.53 -11.06 -15.38
CA ARG A 58 -16.89 -10.07 -16.26
C ARG A 58 -17.59 -8.72 -16.25
N SER A 59 -18.88 -8.73 -15.95
CA SER A 59 -19.69 -7.51 -15.82
C SER A 59 -20.84 -7.71 -14.87
N LEU A 60 -21.41 -6.60 -14.45
CA LEU A 60 -22.70 -6.52 -13.75
C LEU A 60 -23.51 -5.34 -14.31
N SER A 61 -24.84 -5.44 -14.22
CA SER A 61 -25.73 -4.35 -14.59
C SER A 61 -26.51 -3.87 -13.36
N ILE A 62 -26.55 -2.56 -13.19
CA ILE A 62 -27.33 -1.89 -12.15
C ILE A 62 -28.23 -0.84 -12.78
N THR A 63 -29.28 -0.45 -12.08
CA THR A 63 -30.15 0.67 -12.50
C THR A 63 -30.05 1.78 -11.48
N ARG A 64 -29.84 3.00 -11.94
CA ARG A 64 -29.81 4.22 -11.13
C ARG A 64 -30.62 5.29 -11.84
N SER A 65 -31.65 5.83 -11.18
CA SER A 65 -32.52 6.88 -11.75
C SER A 65 -32.97 6.57 -13.17
N ASP A 66 -33.46 5.32 -13.41
CA ASP A 66 -33.93 4.79 -14.69
C ASP A 66 -32.84 4.57 -15.76
N ILE A 67 -31.59 4.88 -15.46
CA ILE A 67 -30.45 4.61 -16.34
C ILE A 67 -29.92 3.20 -16.04
N LYS A 68 -29.82 2.36 -17.07
CA LYS A 68 -29.17 1.08 -17.00
C LYS A 68 -27.65 1.27 -17.19
N LEU A 69 -26.89 0.96 -16.17
CA LEU A 69 -25.43 1.02 -16.16
C LEU A 69 -24.87 -0.40 -16.20
N ASN A 70 -24.05 -0.69 -17.19
CA ASN A 70 -23.23 -1.89 -17.24
C ASN A 70 -21.82 -1.55 -16.78
N ILE A 71 -21.32 -2.26 -15.77
CA ILE A 71 -19.95 -2.13 -15.28
C ILE A 71 -19.21 -3.41 -15.63
N GLY A 72 -18.15 -3.31 -16.42
CA GLY A 72 -17.37 -4.44 -16.89
C GLY A 72 -15.88 -4.34 -16.55
N VAL A 73 -15.18 -5.48 -16.63
CA VAL A 73 -13.71 -5.59 -16.51
C VAL A 73 -13.09 -6.27 -17.75
N ASP A 74 -13.91 -6.63 -18.72
CA ASP A 74 -13.49 -7.21 -19.99
C ASP A 74 -14.05 -6.33 -21.11
N PRO A 75 -13.20 -5.80 -22.03
CA PRO A 75 -13.67 -4.98 -23.15
C PRO A 75 -14.78 -5.63 -23.98
N ALA A 76 -14.83 -6.96 -24.04
CA ALA A 76 -15.88 -7.70 -24.74
C ALA A 76 -17.23 -7.78 -23.99
N ALA A 77 -17.28 -7.40 -22.71
CA ALA A 77 -18.47 -7.50 -21.88
C ALA A 77 -19.38 -6.25 -21.94
N ARG A 78 -19.36 -5.52 -23.03
CA ARG A 78 -20.23 -4.37 -23.28
C ARG A 78 -21.69 -4.80 -23.54
N HIS A 79 -22.64 -4.02 -23.07
CA HIS A 79 -24.07 -4.27 -23.28
C HIS A 79 -24.70 -3.14 -24.12
N GLU A 80 -25.35 -3.48 -25.21
CA GLU A 80 -26.09 -2.52 -26.03
C GLU A 80 -27.26 -1.87 -25.26
N GLY A 81 -27.51 -0.60 -25.51
CA GLY A 81 -28.59 0.15 -24.88
C GLY A 81 -28.35 0.53 -23.40
N ASN A 82 -27.19 0.20 -22.85
CA ASN A 82 -26.78 0.62 -21.52
C ASN A 82 -25.69 1.70 -21.58
N LEU A 83 -25.56 2.49 -20.52
CA LEU A 83 -24.34 3.24 -20.25
C LEU A 83 -23.27 2.24 -19.82
N ASN A 84 -22.12 2.23 -20.49
CA ASN A 84 -21.08 1.23 -20.28
C ASN A 84 -19.85 1.85 -19.61
N LEU A 85 -19.48 1.32 -18.45
CA LEU A 85 -18.31 1.70 -17.68
C LEU A 85 -17.34 0.51 -17.58
N LEU A 86 -16.10 0.69 -18.04
CA LEU A 86 -15.03 -0.30 -17.96
C LEU A 86 -14.09 0.05 -16.79
N LEU A 87 -13.86 -0.91 -15.90
CA LEU A 87 -12.77 -0.88 -14.93
C LEU A 87 -11.59 -1.62 -15.53
N SER A 88 -10.45 -0.95 -15.72
CA SER A 88 -9.29 -1.48 -16.42
C SER A 88 -8.01 -1.32 -15.59
N ASP A 89 -7.14 -2.31 -15.63
CA ASP A 89 -5.77 -2.26 -15.10
C ASP A 89 -4.73 -1.84 -16.14
N LYS A 90 -5.21 -1.50 -17.36
CA LYS A 90 -4.34 -1.08 -18.46
C LYS A 90 -3.91 0.39 -18.34
N PRO A 91 -2.71 0.73 -18.81
CA PRO A 91 -2.26 2.11 -18.88
C PRO A 91 -3.16 2.96 -19.77
N VAL A 92 -3.16 4.27 -19.57
CA VAL A 92 -3.97 5.23 -20.34
C VAL A 92 -3.73 5.10 -21.85
N SER A 93 -2.49 4.85 -22.26
CA SER A 93 -2.11 4.63 -23.65
C SER A 93 -2.84 3.44 -24.30
N GLU A 94 -3.04 2.35 -23.57
CA GLU A 94 -3.79 1.18 -24.04
C GLU A 94 -5.31 1.41 -23.92
N ALA A 95 -5.76 2.09 -22.85
CA ALA A 95 -7.17 2.41 -22.64
C ALA A 95 -7.74 3.26 -23.80
N LYS A 96 -6.94 4.14 -24.39
CA LYS A 96 -7.30 4.94 -25.58
C LYS A 96 -7.62 4.10 -26.83
N LEU A 97 -7.14 2.86 -26.88
CA LEU A 97 -7.40 1.95 -28.01
C LEU A 97 -8.69 1.14 -27.85
N ILE A 98 -9.31 1.18 -26.66
CA ILE A 98 -10.55 0.48 -26.36
C ILE A 98 -11.73 1.32 -26.82
N ASN A 99 -12.57 0.78 -27.69
CA ASN A 99 -13.69 1.49 -28.27
C ASN A 99 -15.04 0.98 -27.74
N GLY A 100 -16.07 1.84 -27.84
CA GLY A 100 -17.46 1.48 -27.56
C GLY A 100 -17.84 1.50 -26.08
N TRP A 101 -17.00 1.99 -25.20
CA TRP A 101 -17.30 2.25 -23.80
C TRP A 101 -17.53 3.74 -23.59
N ASP A 102 -18.51 4.09 -22.75
CA ASP A 102 -18.81 5.51 -22.47
C ASP A 102 -17.80 6.08 -21.46
N VAL A 103 -17.38 5.25 -20.49
CA VAL A 103 -16.36 5.60 -19.49
C VAL A 103 -15.39 4.45 -19.31
N ILE A 104 -14.11 4.76 -19.21
CA ILE A 104 -13.06 3.83 -18.79
C ILE A 104 -12.36 4.41 -17.55
N ILE A 105 -12.32 3.65 -16.47
CA ILE A 105 -11.55 4.01 -15.27
C ILE A 105 -10.34 3.10 -15.19
N THR A 106 -9.12 3.66 -15.27
CA THR A 106 -7.89 2.90 -15.18
C THR A 106 -7.32 2.91 -13.76
N SER A 107 -6.64 1.84 -13.39
CA SER A 107 -5.90 1.70 -12.11
C SER A 107 -4.43 1.42 -12.32
N SER A 108 -3.85 1.87 -13.45
CA SER A 108 -2.45 1.62 -13.84
C SER A 108 -1.40 2.38 -13.03
N GLY A 109 -1.81 3.23 -12.07
CA GLY A 109 -0.91 4.08 -11.32
C GLY A 109 -0.54 5.39 -12.00
N GLU A 110 -0.99 5.62 -13.23
CA GLU A 110 -0.84 6.90 -13.92
C GLU A 110 -1.76 7.95 -13.30
N GLU A 111 -1.22 9.13 -13.03
CA GLU A 111 -1.98 10.26 -12.52
C GLU A 111 -2.56 11.06 -13.70
N LEU A 112 -3.87 11.24 -13.71
CA LEU A 112 -4.55 12.18 -14.59
C LEU A 112 -5.15 13.30 -13.74
N GLU A 113 -4.71 14.52 -13.95
CA GLU A 113 -5.27 15.67 -13.26
C GLU A 113 -6.77 15.81 -13.56
N GLU A 114 -7.14 15.60 -14.83
CA GLU A 114 -8.52 15.55 -15.31
C GLU A 114 -8.74 14.38 -16.27
N PRO A 115 -9.98 13.88 -16.42
CA PRO A 115 -10.31 12.86 -17.40
C PRO A 115 -9.99 13.31 -18.83
N LEU A 116 -9.56 12.37 -19.64
CA LEU A 116 -9.32 12.59 -21.08
C LEU A 116 -10.56 12.21 -21.88
N GLU A 117 -10.90 13.02 -22.86
CA GLU A 117 -11.89 12.67 -23.87
C GLU A 117 -11.17 12.06 -25.08
N ASN A 118 -11.53 10.83 -25.43
CA ASN A 118 -11.01 10.13 -26.60
C ASN A 118 -12.19 9.62 -27.44
N ASN A 119 -12.48 10.29 -28.54
CA ASN A 119 -13.69 10.10 -29.31
C ASN A 119 -14.94 10.31 -28.40
N GLU A 120 -15.81 9.30 -28.27
CA GLU A 120 -17.00 9.34 -27.41
C GLU A 120 -16.74 8.72 -26.01
N THR A 121 -15.50 8.39 -25.67
CA THR A 121 -15.11 7.72 -24.41
C THR A 121 -14.43 8.70 -23.47
N ILE A 122 -14.89 8.74 -22.22
CA ILE A 122 -14.23 9.47 -21.12
C ILE A 122 -13.27 8.49 -20.42
N ILE A 123 -11.99 8.83 -20.34
CA ILE A 123 -10.97 8.03 -19.67
C ILE A 123 -10.54 8.75 -18.40
N ALA A 124 -10.80 8.15 -17.25
CA ALA A 124 -10.38 8.62 -15.93
C ALA A 124 -9.38 7.65 -15.32
N ALA A 125 -8.54 8.13 -14.42
CA ALA A 125 -7.61 7.31 -13.66
C ALA A 125 -7.98 7.27 -12.18
N GLY A 126 -7.65 6.18 -11.49
CA GLY A 126 -7.63 6.14 -10.03
C GLY A 126 -6.43 6.92 -9.48
N TYR A 127 -6.57 7.56 -8.33
CA TYR A 127 -5.45 8.24 -7.70
C TYR A 127 -4.59 7.23 -6.91
N PRO A 128 -3.26 7.27 -7.07
CA PRO A 128 -2.37 6.34 -6.39
C PRO A 128 -2.50 6.40 -4.87
N LYS A 129 -2.34 5.24 -4.21
CA LYS A 129 -2.30 5.11 -2.74
C LYS A 129 -3.57 5.59 -2.02
N GLY A 130 -4.69 5.79 -2.74
CA GLY A 130 -5.95 6.21 -2.14
C GLY A 130 -5.90 7.59 -1.47
N LYS A 131 -4.98 8.47 -1.84
CA LYS A 131 -4.87 9.81 -1.25
C LYS A 131 -6.00 10.74 -1.65
N ASN A 132 -6.58 10.52 -2.82
CA ASN A 132 -7.70 11.29 -3.34
C ASN A 132 -8.81 10.36 -3.83
N LEU A 133 -10.04 10.79 -3.66
CA LEU A 133 -11.23 10.17 -4.25
C LEU A 133 -11.61 10.93 -5.52
N GLY A 134 -11.60 10.25 -6.68
CA GLY A 134 -12.11 10.80 -7.93
C GLY A 134 -13.63 10.82 -7.91
N ILE A 135 -14.22 11.98 -8.19
CA ILE A 135 -15.67 12.16 -8.34
C ILE A 135 -15.94 12.59 -9.76
N LEU A 136 -16.50 11.68 -10.55
CA LEU A 136 -16.91 11.92 -11.93
C LEU A 136 -18.43 11.98 -12.00
N LYS A 137 -18.97 13.13 -12.39
CA LYS A 137 -20.41 13.35 -12.62
C LYS A 137 -20.69 13.36 -14.11
N LEU A 138 -21.58 12.51 -14.56
CA LEU A 138 -21.98 12.43 -15.96
C LEU A 138 -23.33 13.12 -16.17
N ARG A 139 -23.45 13.90 -17.23
CA ARG A 139 -24.74 14.41 -17.74
C ARG A 139 -25.21 13.49 -18.85
N ILE A 140 -26.33 12.81 -18.62
CA ILE A 140 -26.89 11.84 -19.57
C ILE A 140 -28.07 12.46 -20.28
N GLY A 141 -28.05 12.41 -21.61
CA GLY A 141 -29.14 12.87 -22.45
C GLY A 141 -30.35 11.92 -22.47
N ILE A 142 -31.48 12.37 -23.02
CA ILE A 142 -32.72 11.58 -23.12
C ILE A 142 -32.51 10.29 -23.95
N ASN A 143 -31.53 10.30 -24.85
CA ASN A 143 -31.12 9.16 -25.65
C ASN A 143 -30.19 8.17 -24.93
N GLY A 144 -29.95 8.39 -23.64
CA GLY A 144 -29.03 7.54 -22.82
C GLY A 144 -27.53 7.78 -23.07
N LYS A 145 -27.16 8.75 -23.95
CA LYS A 145 -25.75 9.07 -24.23
C LYS A 145 -25.18 10.08 -23.22
N VAL A 146 -23.87 9.98 -22.98
CA VAL A 146 -23.14 10.99 -22.21
C VAL A 146 -23.08 12.28 -23.04
N MET A 147 -23.55 13.36 -22.44
CA MET A 147 -23.57 14.71 -23.06
C MET A 147 -22.48 15.62 -22.48
N GLY A 148 -21.78 15.16 -21.45
CA GLY A 148 -20.69 15.86 -20.82
C GLY A 148 -20.44 15.34 -19.41
N HIS A 149 -19.37 15.82 -18.81
CA HIS A 149 -18.99 15.42 -17.46
C HIS A 149 -18.44 16.60 -16.67
N ASP A 150 -18.40 16.42 -15.35
CA ASP A 150 -17.66 17.25 -14.40
C ASP A 150 -16.81 16.32 -13.54
N HIS A 151 -15.56 16.70 -13.31
CA HIS A 151 -14.64 15.94 -12.50
C HIS A 151 -14.07 16.78 -11.35
N ARG A 152 -13.79 16.15 -10.23
CA ARG A 152 -12.98 16.74 -9.18
C ARG A 152 -12.29 15.67 -8.34
N TRP A 153 -11.14 15.99 -7.82
CA TRP A 153 -10.48 15.23 -6.78
C TRP A 153 -10.94 15.71 -5.41
N GLN A 154 -11.27 14.75 -4.53
CA GLN A 154 -11.52 14.99 -3.12
C GLN A 154 -10.34 14.41 -2.32
N PRO A 155 -9.46 15.26 -1.76
CA PRO A 155 -8.40 14.78 -0.86
C PRO A 155 -8.99 14.04 0.34
N LEU A 156 -8.37 12.92 0.71
CA LEU A 156 -8.75 12.11 1.87
C LEU A 156 -7.76 12.39 3.03
N GLY A 157 -7.76 13.63 3.50
CA GLY A 157 -6.93 14.07 4.62
C GLY A 157 -7.55 13.75 5.98
N LYS A 158 -6.86 14.19 7.04
CA LYS A 158 -7.27 13.96 8.44
C LYS A 158 -8.59 14.64 8.83
N GLU A 159 -9.04 15.60 8.05
CA GLU A 159 -10.32 16.30 8.20
C GLU A 159 -11.53 15.44 7.81
N ILE A 160 -11.31 14.39 7.03
CA ILE A 160 -12.38 13.44 6.67
C ILE A 160 -12.63 12.51 7.85
N LYS A 161 -13.86 12.57 8.38
CA LYS A 161 -14.26 11.70 9.49
C LYS A 161 -14.32 10.24 9.04
N GLU A 162 -13.64 9.39 9.79
CA GLU A 162 -13.67 7.95 9.55
C GLU A 162 -15.04 7.34 9.82
N ASP A 163 -15.41 6.34 9.01
CA ASP A 163 -16.59 5.51 9.28
C ASP A 163 -16.29 4.55 10.43
N PRO A 164 -17.07 4.55 11.52
CA PRO A 164 -16.82 3.69 12.68
C PRO A 164 -16.81 2.19 12.34
N LEU A 165 -17.68 1.74 11.41
CA LEU A 165 -17.75 0.33 11.04
C LEU A 165 -16.52 -0.13 10.25
N VAL A 166 -15.95 0.76 9.42
CA VAL A 166 -14.69 0.49 8.72
C VAL A 166 -13.53 0.55 9.71
N ARG A 167 -13.55 1.49 10.67
CA ARG A 167 -12.51 1.57 11.72
C ARG A 167 -12.47 0.29 12.56
N ASP A 168 -13.61 -0.30 12.91
CA ASP A 168 -13.66 -1.57 13.65
C ASP A 168 -13.04 -2.73 12.85
N ILE A 169 -13.24 -2.76 11.53
CA ILE A 169 -12.59 -3.76 10.66
C ILE A 169 -11.07 -3.60 10.66
N LEU A 170 -10.59 -2.36 10.63
CA LEU A 170 -9.15 -2.08 10.67
C LEU A 170 -8.54 -2.41 12.05
N ASN A 171 -9.25 -2.13 13.13
CA ASN A 171 -8.81 -2.52 14.49
C ASN A 171 -8.73 -4.05 14.66
N ASP A 172 -9.71 -4.78 14.10
CA ASP A 172 -9.67 -6.25 14.05
C ASP A 172 -8.46 -6.76 13.23
N TYR A 173 -8.20 -6.15 12.06
CA TYR A 173 -7.02 -6.44 11.26
C TYR A 173 -5.72 -6.21 12.06
N ASP A 174 -5.55 -5.05 12.67
CA ASP A 174 -4.36 -4.70 13.45
C ASP A 174 -4.14 -5.69 14.62
N SER A 175 -5.23 -6.09 15.28
CA SER A 175 -5.19 -7.09 16.36
C SER A 175 -4.76 -8.47 15.86
N LYS A 176 -5.23 -8.90 14.69
CA LYS A 176 -4.86 -10.16 14.04
C LYS A 176 -3.39 -10.14 13.61
N VAL A 177 -2.91 -9.03 13.05
CA VAL A 177 -1.51 -8.85 12.65
C VAL A 177 -0.60 -8.89 13.89
N ALA A 178 -0.96 -8.20 14.96
CA ALA A 178 -0.19 -8.24 16.20
C ALA A 178 -0.12 -9.66 16.79
N ARG A 179 -1.21 -10.43 16.71
CA ARG A 179 -1.20 -11.85 17.12
C ARG A 179 -0.29 -12.68 16.21
N LEU A 180 -0.40 -12.52 14.89
CA LEU A 180 0.45 -13.20 13.92
C LEU A 180 1.93 -12.94 14.20
N LEU A 181 2.30 -11.70 14.52
CA LEU A 181 3.66 -11.33 14.88
C LEU A 181 4.16 -12.04 16.15
N ARG A 182 3.30 -12.11 17.19
CA ARG A 182 3.67 -12.80 18.46
C ARG A 182 3.83 -14.31 18.29
N GLU A 183 2.99 -14.92 17.45
CA GLU A 183 2.98 -16.38 17.18
C GLU A 183 4.06 -16.80 16.17
N ALA A 184 4.62 -15.85 15.41
CA ALA A 184 5.65 -16.15 14.42
C ALA A 184 6.94 -16.65 15.12
N GLU A 185 7.42 -17.81 14.70
CA GLU A 185 8.76 -18.27 15.05
C GLU A 185 9.80 -17.34 14.41
N ARG A 186 10.63 -16.74 15.24
CA ARG A 186 11.70 -15.85 14.80
C ARG A 186 12.98 -16.20 15.53
N PRO A 187 14.14 -16.09 14.88
CA PRO A 187 15.41 -16.46 15.51
C PRO A 187 15.77 -15.46 16.62
N LEU A 188 15.60 -15.89 17.87
CA LEU A 188 15.94 -15.12 19.07
C LEU A 188 17.42 -15.22 19.47
N ALA A 189 18.09 -16.32 19.10
CA ALA A 189 19.36 -16.68 19.72
C ALA A 189 20.57 -15.92 19.15
N GLY A 190 21.38 -15.39 20.06
CA GLY A 190 22.71 -14.83 19.84
C GLY A 190 22.68 -13.35 19.47
N ALA A 191 23.32 -12.52 20.28
CA ALA A 191 23.54 -11.13 19.96
C ALA A 191 24.38 -11.02 18.68
N THR A 192 23.71 -10.78 17.57
CA THR A 192 24.37 -10.52 16.28
C THR A 192 24.42 -9.01 16.03
N TYR A 193 23.43 -8.28 16.57
CA TYR A 193 23.36 -6.82 16.53
C TYR A 193 23.76 -6.25 17.90
N SER A 194 24.65 -5.26 17.88
CA SER A 194 25.22 -4.64 19.09
C SER A 194 24.40 -3.47 19.58
N GLY A 195 23.70 -2.80 18.65
CA GLY A 195 22.93 -1.60 18.93
C GLY A 195 23.78 -0.34 19.12
N VAL A 196 23.13 0.83 19.03
CA VAL A 196 23.80 2.14 19.08
C VAL A 196 24.60 2.36 20.36
N LYS A 197 24.16 1.83 21.52
CA LYS A 197 24.88 2.00 22.79
C LYS A 197 26.28 1.44 22.72
N LYS A 198 26.46 0.29 22.06
CA LYS A 198 27.78 -0.33 21.91
C LYS A 198 28.68 0.48 20.98
N CYS A 199 28.14 1.00 19.90
CA CYS A 199 28.88 1.86 18.99
C CYS A 199 29.31 3.17 19.67
N ALA A 200 28.46 3.74 20.53
CA ALA A 200 28.70 4.98 21.24
C ALA A 200 29.86 4.93 22.24
N GLU A 201 30.26 3.74 22.72
CA GLU A 201 31.42 3.59 23.61
C GLU A 201 32.69 4.19 23.00
N CYS A 202 32.81 4.16 21.64
CA CYS A 202 33.96 4.72 20.92
C CYS A 202 33.57 5.85 19.98
N HIS A 203 32.31 5.91 19.54
CA HIS A 203 31.80 6.80 18.50
C HIS A 203 30.77 7.81 19.06
N GLN A 204 30.96 8.33 20.30
CA GLN A 204 30.01 9.23 20.96
C GLN A 204 29.60 10.45 20.10
N PRO A 205 30.51 11.19 19.42
CA PRO A 205 30.08 12.34 18.59
C PRO A 205 29.12 11.93 17.45
N PHE A 206 29.28 10.72 16.90
CA PHE A 206 28.42 10.22 15.84
C PHE A 206 27.05 9.78 16.39
N GLU A 207 27.02 9.22 17.60
CA GLU A 207 25.75 8.93 18.30
C GLU A 207 24.96 10.22 18.60
N GLU A 208 25.65 11.28 19.04
CA GLU A 208 25.03 12.58 19.28
C GLU A 208 24.40 13.14 17.99
N SER A 209 25.15 13.12 16.88
CA SER A 209 24.65 13.53 15.59
C SER A 209 23.47 12.69 15.10
N TRP A 210 23.53 11.36 15.30
CA TRP A 210 22.43 10.47 14.95
C TRP A 210 21.14 10.77 15.73
N LYS A 211 21.25 11.13 17.02
CA LYS A 211 20.09 11.47 17.88
C LYS A 211 19.26 12.61 17.33
N ASP A 212 19.88 13.52 16.58
CA ASP A 212 19.19 14.67 15.96
C ASP A 212 18.47 14.27 14.65
N THR A 213 18.66 13.05 14.16
CA THR A 213 18.02 12.57 12.94
C THR A 213 16.63 11.97 13.20
N ARG A 214 15.80 11.93 12.16
CA ARG A 214 14.50 11.23 12.20
C ARG A 214 14.66 9.72 12.43
N HIS A 215 15.81 9.15 12.10
CA HIS A 215 16.11 7.73 12.27
C HIS A 215 16.13 7.35 13.75
N ALA A 216 16.61 8.22 14.63
CA ALA A 216 16.64 7.99 16.07
C ALA A 216 15.23 7.92 16.72
N GLY A 217 14.23 8.44 16.05
CA GLY A 217 12.83 8.43 16.51
C GLY A 217 11.91 7.57 15.64
N ALA A 218 12.45 6.71 14.80
CA ALA A 218 11.68 5.99 13.79
C ALA A 218 10.59 5.08 14.40
N PHE A 219 10.92 4.31 15.45
CA PHE A 219 9.97 3.39 16.08
C PHE A 219 8.84 4.11 16.80
N GLN A 220 9.13 5.24 17.43
CA GLN A 220 8.11 6.05 18.12
C GLN A 220 7.03 6.59 17.15
N THR A 221 7.34 6.72 15.87
CA THR A 221 6.32 7.07 14.86
C THR A 221 5.31 5.95 14.68
N LEU A 222 5.73 4.68 14.80
CA LEU A 222 4.84 3.52 14.74
C LEU A 222 3.96 3.42 15.99
N GLU A 223 4.51 3.69 17.17
CA GLU A 223 3.75 3.70 18.42
C GLU A 223 2.62 4.73 18.34
N LYS A 224 2.94 5.97 17.92
CA LYS A 224 1.96 7.04 17.72
C LYS A 224 0.89 6.69 16.69
N ALA A 225 1.22 5.90 15.69
CA ALA A 225 0.31 5.45 14.65
C ALA A 225 -0.45 4.15 15.01
N GLY A 226 -0.16 3.52 16.16
CA GLY A 226 -0.70 2.21 16.54
C GLY A 226 -0.22 1.06 15.66
N LYS A 227 0.97 1.19 15.05
CA LYS A 227 1.55 0.23 14.10
C LYS A 227 2.82 -0.45 14.60
N SER A 228 3.13 -0.33 15.88
CA SER A 228 4.31 -0.93 16.51
C SER A 228 4.33 -2.47 16.52
N SER A 229 3.22 -3.10 16.14
CA SER A 229 3.11 -4.56 15.97
C SER A 229 2.93 -4.99 14.51
N ASP A 230 3.10 -4.10 13.54
CA ASP A 230 2.97 -4.42 12.12
C ASP A 230 4.34 -4.75 11.51
N PRO A 231 4.58 -6.02 11.09
CA PRO A 231 5.85 -6.44 10.50
C PRO A 231 6.26 -5.64 9.26
N GLU A 232 5.29 -5.20 8.44
CA GLU A 232 5.58 -4.40 7.25
C GLU A 232 6.14 -3.02 7.61
N CYS A 233 5.79 -2.50 8.79
CA CYS A 233 6.31 -1.23 9.29
C CYS A 233 7.63 -1.41 10.05
N ILE A 234 7.67 -2.40 10.96
CA ILE A 234 8.81 -2.63 11.88
C ILE A 234 10.12 -2.86 11.11
N LYS A 235 10.07 -3.57 9.99
CA LYS A 235 11.27 -3.88 9.17
C LYS A 235 12.09 -2.65 8.73
N CYS A 236 11.44 -1.49 8.62
CA CYS A 236 12.08 -0.23 8.24
C CYS A 236 12.26 0.72 9.44
N HIS A 237 11.74 0.38 10.61
CA HIS A 237 11.74 1.23 11.79
C HIS A 237 12.51 0.61 12.98
N SER A 238 13.27 -0.46 12.73
CA SER A 238 14.11 -1.13 13.72
C SER A 238 15.35 -1.75 13.07
N VAL A 239 16.26 -2.28 13.87
CA VAL A 239 17.50 -2.89 13.40
C VAL A 239 17.34 -4.40 13.26
N GLY A 240 17.59 -4.93 12.05
CA GLY A 240 17.66 -6.37 11.79
C GLY A 240 16.39 -7.15 12.05
N PHE A 241 15.20 -6.53 11.89
CA PHE A 241 13.92 -7.22 12.07
C PHE A 241 13.81 -8.46 11.16
N GLY A 242 13.53 -9.62 11.78
CA GLY A 242 13.44 -10.91 11.07
C GLY A 242 14.79 -11.61 10.90
N GLU A 243 15.90 -10.98 11.25
CA GLU A 243 17.23 -11.59 11.25
C GLU A 243 17.62 -12.13 12.63
N LYS A 244 18.56 -13.07 12.67
CA LYS A 244 19.06 -13.64 13.93
C LYS A 244 19.72 -12.56 14.78
N GLY A 245 19.25 -12.42 16.02
CA GLY A 245 19.76 -11.44 16.99
C GLY A 245 19.38 -9.99 16.69
N GLY A 246 18.51 -9.75 15.69
CA GLY A 246 17.93 -8.44 15.41
C GLY A 246 16.71 -8.10 16.27
N PHE A 247 16.06 -6.99 15.94
CA PHE A 247 14.87 -6.54 16.67
C PHE A 247 13.78 -7.61 16.69
N TYR A 248 13.28 -7.92 17.88
CA TYR A 248 12.18 -8.86 18.08
C TYR A 248 10.88 -8.16 18.45
N SER A 249 10.88 -7.45 19.56
CA SER A 249 9.79 -6.58 20.01
C SER A 249 10.35 -5.53 20.97
N ILE A 250 9.52 -4.52 21.25
CA ILE A 250 9.94 -3.46 22.20
C ILE A 250 10.11 -3.99 23.63
N GLU A 251 9.42 -5.07 23.98
CA GLU A 251 9.55 -5.72 25.29
C GLU A 251 10.80 -6.60 25.38
N THR A 252 11.20 -7.22 24.26
CA THR A 252 12.30 -8.22 24.26
C THR A 252 13.64 -7.61 23.89
N THR A 253 13.66 -6.72 22.89
CA THR A 253 14.88 -6.11 22.33
C THR A 253 14.72 -4.59 22.13
N PRO A 254 14.35 -3.83 23.20
CA PRO A 254 14.10 -2.39 23.09
C PRO A 254 15.31 -1.60 22.58
N ASP A 255 16.52 -2.07 22.85
CA ASP A 255 17.78 -1.44 22.45
C ASP A 255 18.02 -1.49 20.92
N LEU A 256 17.27 -2.30 20.18
CA LEU A 256 17.34 -2.38 18.72
C LEU A 256 16.16 -1.67 18.01
N ALA A 257 15.32 -0.94 18.76
CA ALA A 257 14.32 -0.07 18.19
C ALA A 257 14.96 1.12 17.46
N ASN A 258 14.27 1.69 16.49
CA ASN A 258 14.75 2.76 15.62
C ASN A 258 15.75 2.27 14.54
N VAL A 259 16.09 3.16 13.60
CA VAL A 259 17.08 2.90 12.55
C VAL A 259 18.44 3.33 13.08
N GLN A 260 19.29 2.38 13.46
CA GLN A 260 20.57 2.64 14.11
C GLN A 260 21.76 2.35 13.19
N CYS A 261 22.97 2.48 13.72
CA CYS A 261 24.24 2.39 12.99
C CYS A 261 24.35 1.14 12.11
N GLU A 262 24.00 -0.03 12.63
CA GLU A 262 24.17 -1.31 11.95
C GLU A 262 23.19 -1.50 10.77
N GLU A 263 22.06 -0.78 10.75
CA GLU A 263 21.15 -0.83 9.59
C GLU A 263 21.81 -0.25 8.34
N CYS A 264 22.63 0.79 8.52
CA CYS A 264 23.39 1.43 7.45
C CYS A 264 24.76 0.79 7.26
N HIS A 265 25.53 0.62 8.33
CA HIS A 265 26.94 0.16 8.31
C HIS A 265 27.09 -1.37 8.33
N GLY A 266 25.97 -2.10 8.52
CA GLY A 266 25.98 -3.58 8.61
C GLY A 266 26.46 -4.09 9.96
N LEU A 267 26.45 -5.42 10.09
CA LEU A 267 26.90 -6.10 11.27
C LEU A 267 28.41 -5.90 11.51
N ASP A 268 28.78 -5.90 12.78
CA ASP A 268 30.18 -6.04 13.14
C ASP A 268 30.76 -7.34 12.57
N ARG A 269 31.83 -7.20 11.79
CA ARG A 269 32.60 -8.31 11.22
C ARG A 269 33.99 -8.40 11.83
N GLY A 270 34.05 -8.16 13.14
CA GLY A 270 35.26 -8.11 13.91
C GLY A 270 35.88 -6.71 14.05
N HIS A 271 35.13 -5.64 13.73
CA HIS A 271 35.55 -4.26 13.98
C HIS A 271 35.70 -3.96 15.47
N LEU A 272 34.83 -4.52 16.32
CA LEU A 272 34.90 -4.35 17.76
C LEU A 272 36.14 -5.03 18.40
N ASP A 273 36.68 -6.05 17.75
CA ASP A 273 37.91 -6.75 18.17
C ASP A 273 39.17 -6.20 17.52
N ASP A 274 39.00 -5.61 16.28
CA ASP A 274 40.12 -5.11 15.48
C ASP A 274 39.63 -3.88 14.70
N PHE A 275 39.92 -2.69 15.22
CA PHE A 275 39.52 -1.40 14.66
C PHE A 275 40.08 -1.09 13.28
N SER A 276 41.08 -1.86 12.80
CA SER A 276 41.58 -1.75 11.42
C SER A 276 40.58 -2.31 10.38
N LYS A 277 39.60 -3.10 10.81
CA LYS A 277 38.56 -3.66 9.96
C LYS A 277 37.41 -2.66 9.79
N PRO A 278 37.22 -2.08 8.61
CA PRO A 278 36.16 -1.10 8.43
C PRO A 278 34.78 -1.75 8.45
N MET A 279 33.78 -1.01 8.93
CA MET A 279 32.37 -1.35 8.73
C MET A 279 31.97 -1.19 7.24
N ARG A 280 30.85 -1.75 6.85
CA ARG A 280 30.33 -1.65 5.49
C ARG A 280 30.14 -0.17 5.09
N PRO A 281 30.63 0.26 3.92
CA PRO A 281 30.34 1.61 3.42
C PRO A 281 28.84 1.76 3.14
N VAL A 282 28.31 2.94 3.46
CA VAL A 282 26.91 3.29 3.16
C VAL A 282 26.79 3.63 1.67
N THR A 283 25.81 3.03 1.03
CA THR A 283 25.49 3.25 -0.37
C THR A 283 24.01 3.48 -0.55
N GLU A 284 23.59 4.07 -1.66
CA GLU A 284 22.18 4.27 -1.99
C GLU A 284 21.32 3.00 -1.83
N LYS A 285 21.88 1.82 -2.22
CA LYS A 285 21.19 0.52 -2.07
C LYS A 285 20.77 0.20 -0.64
N VAL A 286 21.51 0.71 0.35
CA VAL A 286 21.15 0.53 1.76
C VAL A 286 19.92 1.36 2.10
N CYS A 287 19.87 2.59 1.63
CA CYS A 287 18.75 3.51 1.84
C CYS A 287 17.45 2.99 1.17
N LEU A 288 17.57 2.49 -0.06
CA LEU A 288 16.45 1.98 -0.86
C LEU A 288 15.76 0.74 -0.27
N LYS A 289 16.31 0.10 0.76
CA LYS A 289 15.61 -0.95 1.50
C LYS A 289 14.34 -0.42 2.20
N CYS A 290 14.36 0.84 2.61
CA CYS A 290 13.29 1.49 3.35
C CYS A 290 12.70 2.69 2.60
N HIS A 291 13.55 3.47 1.91
CA HIS A 291 13.14 4.61 1.08
C HIS A 291 12.72 4.13 -0.31
N THR A 292 11.55 3.52 -0.38
CA THR A 292 10.93 3.08 -1.63
C THR A 292 10.04 4.18 -2.19
N GLU A 293 9.71 4.10 -3.48
CA GLU A 293 8.74 5.01 -4.10
C GLU A 293 7.40 5.06 -3.34
N GLU A 294 6.99 3.93 -2.75
CA GLU A 294 5.77 3.84 -1.96
C GLU A 294 5.84 4.63 -0.65
N HIS A 295 6.97 4.55 0.07
CA HIS A 295 7.10 5.12 1.41
C HIS A 295 7.86 6.45 1.45
N SER A 296 8.62 6.76 0.40
CA SER A 296 9.46 7.95 0.30
C SER A 296 9.57 8.42 -1.15
N PRO A 297 8.46 8.83 -1.79
CA PRO A 297 8.43 9.16 -3.23
C PRO A 297 9.40 10.28 -3.62
N ASP A 298 9.70 11.17 -2.69
CA ASP A 298 10.63 12.31 -2.89
C ASP A 298 12.06 11.98 -2.45
N PHE A 299 12.41 10.68 -2.34
CA PHE A 299 13.74 10.28 -1.93
C PHE A 299 14.78 10.64 -2.99
N ASP A 300 15.75 11.45 -2.58
CA ASP A 300 16.94 11.80 -3.35
C ASP A 300 18.17 11.47 -2.50
N TYR A 301 18.99 10.53 -2.97
CA TYR A 301 20.10 10.00 -2.18
C TYR A 301 21.08 11.07 -1.72
N PRO A 302 21.63 11.95 -2.58
CA PRO A 302 22.52 13.03 -2.17
C PRO A 302 21.90 13.94 -1.11
N VAL A 303 20.66 14.37 -1.32
CA VAL A 303 19.95 15.29 -0.40
C VAL A 303 19.66 14.62 0.94
N TYR A 304 19.28 13.34 0.95
CA TYR A 304 18.97 12.63 2.20
C TYR A 304 20.23 12.23 2.96
N LEU A 305 21.32 11.90 2.25
CA LEU A 305 22.60 11.57 2.87
C LEU A 305 23.14 12.75 3.69
N GLU A 306 23.07 13.97 3.18
CA GLU A 306 23.52 15.18 3.92
C GLU A 306 22.76 15.40 5.24
N LYS A 307 21.51 14.90 5.35
CA LYS A 307 20.71 15.03 6.57
C LYS A 307 21.09 14.04 7.68
N ILE A 308 21.87 13.02 7.35
CA ILE A 308 22.26 11.95 8.28
C ILE A 308 23.77 11.75 8.33
N LYS A 309 24.54 12.52 7.55
CA LYS A 309 25.98 12.46 7.50
C LYS A 309 26.58 12.93 8.83
N HIS A 310 27.51 12.17 9.34
CA HIS A 310 28.21 12.42 10.60
C HIS A 310 29.71 12.16 10.45
#